data_924fe23c5a6be0cb924da7d5dd7596d2
#
_entry.id   924fe23c5a6be0cb924da7d5dd7596d2
#
_cell.length_a   1.000
_cell.length_b   1.000
_cell.length_c   1.000
_cell.angle_alpha   90.00
_cell.angle_beta   90.00
_cell.angle_gamma   90.00
#
_symmetry.space_group_name_H-M   'P 1'
#
loop_
_entity.id
_entity.type
_entity.pdbx_description
1 polymer ?
#
loop_
_entity_poly.entity_id
_entity_poly.type
_entity_poly.pdbx_seq_one_letter_code
_entity_poly.pdbx_strand_id
1 'polypeptide(L)'
;MNAEYSEPQKIIARRQMIESAISTLTEGRTNATLCRRSYVREVRDRLVDRGGYDAEAGGQLTDETINRWEAFYDSVSQVRDAKSLKVAYLCGPNPENDLREFCAAGILPENIWAFESDMKVYTKAVISALSSEFPFVKIVKSGIDTFIEASPVRFDIIYLDFCGPLPSRNAKQKTLLAISRVLARHALNSPGALITNVSLPTESGDARGRALIAKLVACYLYPKDFIEGEEDTTPEGPIAQGYDFSEWLNIVESELDEYYGQFITRLLMDHASFISPYNRFPKQSSVFSNFFKKMTGDESKALVAAAFHFSESEEFGGGDVIVDAGEYPILWTFAALNKKINAQDCNYPQWVNLDPEFAKFADQFLSQLRADGDKEALINNTCELTFSMLAEQNGGAFLAPNLAEMVNIHRFQDYDLFCDLVLSHQIVELLFRQVAIPYHVNVETTRRWRYQAKETPMFMDMTILDECRYIYDWMPTADMISAGFSNIERQLAYRFALDGVSKHRRWYNSEYFSGTAVIDQFTQPFEAKILRPRTNIE
;
A
#
# COMPACT_ATOMS: atom_id res chain seq x y z
N MET A 1 23.04 -33.81 6.16
CA MET A 1 23.48 -32.60 6.89
C MET A 1 22.22 -31.93 7.37
N ASN A 2 21.97 -31.92 8.67
CA ASN A 2 20.91 -31.16 9.28
C ASN A 2 21.32 -29.70 9.17
N ALA A 3 20.70 -28.96 8.26
CA ALA A 3 20.80 -27.51 8.26
C ALA A 3 19.94 -27.02 9.44
N GLU A 4 20.55 -26.89 10.60
CA GLU A 4 19.98 -26.10 11.69
C GLU A 4 19.88 -24.66 11.20
N TYR A 5 18.66 -24.19 11.02
CA TYR A 5 18.35 -22.79 10.69
C TYR A 5 18.53 -21.89 11.92
N SER A 6 19.66 -21.98 12.58
CA SER A 6 20.03 -21.22 13.78
C SER A 6 20.97 -20.06 13.47
N GLU A 7 20.65 -19.27 12.44
CA GLU A 7 21.40 -18.04 12.15
C GLU A 7 21.13 -17.00 13.25
N PRO A 8 22.15 -16.58 14.03
CA PRO A 8 21.95 -15.67 15.17
C PRO A 8 21.26 -14.36 14.79
N GLN A 9 21.66 -13.77 13.66
CA GLN A 9 21.07 -12.51 13.18
C GLN A 9 19.58 -12.68 12.82
N LYS A 10 19.20 -13.81 12.22
CA LYS A 10 17.79 -14.13 11.94
C LYS A 10 16.97 -14.23 13.23
N ILE A 11 17.52 -14.83 14.27
CA ILE A 11 16.83 -14.95 15.57
C ILE A 11 16.61 -13.57 16.18
N ILE A 12 17.61 -12.70 16.16
CA ILE A 12 17.52 -11.33 16.65
C ILE A 12 16.45 -10.54 15.85
N ALA A 13 16.53 -10.59 14.51
CA ALA A 13 15.57 -9.91 13.64
C ALA A 13 14.13 -10.38 13.91
N ARG A 14 13.92 -11.69 14.00
CA ARG A 14 12.62 -12.31 14.30
C ARG A 14 12.05 -11.81 15.62
N ARG A 15 12.84 -11.83 16.68
CA ARG A 15 12.40 -11.38 18.01
C ARG A 15 12.01 -9.91 18.00
N GLN A 16 12.88 -9.05 17.49
CA GLN A 16 12.60 -7.61 17.41
C GLN A 16 11.35 -7.31 16.59
N MET A 17 11.15 -8.02 15.48
CA MET A 17 9.99 -7.88 14.63
C MET A 17 8.69 -8.33 15.34
N ILE A 18 8.68 -9.49 16.00
CA ILE A 18 7.53 -10.01 16.74
C ILE A 18 7.15 -9.07 17.90
N GLU A 19 8.12 -8.66 18.68
CA GLU A 19 7.91 -7.71 19.78
C GLU A 19 7.35 -6.37 19.26
N SER A 20 7.92 -5.85 18.17
CA SER A 20 7.44 -4.61 17.55
C SER A 20 6.01 -4.75 17.01
N ALA A 21 5.66 -5.87 16.38
CA ALA A 21 4.32 -6.09 15.85
C ALA A 21 3.29 -6.16 16.99
N ILE A 22 3.58 -6.93 18.04
CA ILE A 22 2.66 -7.10 19.16
C ILE A 22 2.48 -5.79 19.93
N SER A 23 3.57 -5.11 20.29
CA SER A 23 3.48 -3.84 21.01
C SER A 23 2.72 -2.78 20.20
N THR A 24 2.95 -2.71 18.89
CA THR A 24 2.22 -1.78 18.00
C THR A 24 0.73 -2.09 17.94
N LEU A 25 0.33 -3.38 17.90
CA LEU A 25 -1.09 -3.76 17.78
C LEU A 25 -1.83 -3.83 19.11
N THR A 26 -1.15 -3.74 20.23
CA THR A 26 -1.70 -3.76 21.60
C THR A 26 -1.54 -2.40 22.27
N GLU A 27 -0.46 -2.18 22.99
CA GLU A 27 -0.21 -0.94 23.72
C GLU A 27 -0.12 0.29 22.81
N GLY A 28 0.50 0.13 21.64
CA GLY A 28 0.66 1.18 20.61
C GLY A 28 -0.50 1.30 19.63
N ARG A 29 -1.63 0.63 19.86
CA ARG A 29 -2.71 0.50 18.87
C ARG A 29 -3.30 1.86 18.42
N THR A 30 -3.37 2.83 19.29
CA THR A 30 -3.84 4.17 18.95
C THR A 30 -2.92 4.89 17.94
N ASN A 31 -1.63 4.54 17.93
CA ASN A 31 -0.65 5.05 16.97
C ASN A 31 -0.58 4.18 15.69
N ALA A 32 -1.12 2.96 15.75
CA ALA A 32 -1.20 2.07 14.60
C ALA A 32 -2.33 2.46 13.63
N THR A 33 -3.36 3.18 14.09
CA THR A 33 -4.37 3.80 13.24
C THR A 33 -3.77 5.00 12.51
N LEU A 34 -4.15 5.16 11.25
CA LEU A 34 -3.60 6.21 10.40
C LEU A 34 -4.04 7.60 10.85
N CYS A 35 -5.34 7.75 11.11
CA CYS A 35 -5.91 8.97 11.64
C CYS A 35 -6.24 8.77 13.13
N ARG A 36 -5.79 9.68 13.97
CA ARG A 36 -6.02 9.61 15.42
C ARG A 36 -7.48 9.92 15.76
N ARG A 37 -7.94 9.36 16.87
CA ARG A 37 -9.28 9.62 17.41
C ARG A 37 -9.61 11.11 17.54
N SER A 38 -8.66 11.89 18.03
CA SER A 38 -8.81 13.33 18.27
C SER A 38 -8.63 14.22 17.04
N TYR A 39 -8.27 13.64 15.88
CA TYR A 39 -7.80 14.41 14.72
C TYR A 39 -8.81 15.47 14.25
N VAL A 40 -10.09 15.10 14.14
CA VAL A 40 -11.15 16.03 13.70
C VAL A 40 -11.30 17.19 14.67
N ARG A 41 -11.22 16.92 15.97
CA ARG A 41 -11.27 17.94 17.02
C ARG A 41 -10.06 18.87 16.96
N GLU A 42 -8.87 18.30 16.86
CA GLU A 42 -7.61 19.06 16.79
C GLU A 42 -7.59 19.99 15.57
N VAL A 43 -8.05 19.52 14.41
CA VAL A 43 -8.16 20.33 13.19
C VAL A 43 -9.14 21.47 13.37
N ARG A 44 -10.34 21.18 13.89
CA ARG A 44 -11.34 22.22 14.16
C ARG A 44 -10.81 23.29 15.11
N ASP A 45 -10.24 22.87 16.24
CA ASP A 45 -9.73 23.78 17.27
C ASP A 45 -8.60 24.65 16.69
N ARG A 46 -7.74 24.06 15.85
CA ARG A 46 -6.69 24.83 15.16
C ARG A 46 -7.24 25.87 14.20
N LEU A 47 -8.31 25.55 13.46
CA LEU A 47 -8.97 26.53 12.58
C LEU A 47 -9.60 27.68 13.39
N VAL A 48 -10.25 27.37 14.50
CA VAL A 48 -10.85 28.36 15.39
C VAL A 48 -9.76 29.28 15.98
N ASP A 49 -8.63 28.73 16.38
CA ASP A 49 -7.52 29.50 16.94
C ASP A 49 -6.85 30.44 15.92
N ARG A 50 -6.91 30.10 14.62
CA ARG A 50 -6.38 30.99 13.55
C ARG A 50 -7.20 32.27 13.39
N GLY A 51 -8.44 32.27 13.80
CA GLY A 51 -9.35 33.43 13.69
C GLY A 51 -9.88 33.70 12.28
N GLY A 52 -10.61 34.76 12.12
CA GLY A 52 -11.15 35.19 10.83
C GLY A 52 -12.03 34.14 10.16
N TYR A 53 -11.84 34.00 8.86
CA TYR A 53 -12.57 33.06 8.03
C TYR A 53 -12.42 31.59 8.45
N ASP A 54 -11.21 31.18 8.85
CA ASP A 54 -10.94 29.82 9.31
C ASP A 54 -11.75 29.50 10.57
N ALA A 55 -11.90 30.47 11.48
CA ALA A 55 -12.69 30.31 12.69
C ALA A 55 -14.19 30.19 12.40
N GLU A 56 -14.71 30.97 11.46
CA GLU A 56 -16.11 30.88 11.04
C GLU A 56 -16.41 29.49 10.46
N ALA A 57 -15.52 29.01 9.67
CA ALA A 57 -15.64 27.72 9.03
C ALA A 57 -15.51 26.55 10.02
N GLY A 58 -14.47 26.56 10.86
CA GLY A 58 -14.27 25.54 11.89
C GLY A 58 -15.42 25.52 12.90
N GLY A 59 -15.98 26.70 13.23
CA GLY A 59 -17.10 26.87 14.14
C GLY A 59 -18.43 26.25 13.66
N GLN A 60 -18.57 25.93 12.38
CA GLN A 60 -19.73 25.22 11.86
C GLN A 60 -19.75 23.73 12.25
N LEU A 61 -18.63 23.17 12.67
CA LEU A 61 -18.55 21.80 13.16
C LEU A 61 -18.80 21.75 14.68
N THR A 62 -19.96 21.23 15.08
CA THR A 62 -20.37 21.18 16.48
C THR A 62 -19.64 20.10 17.27
N ASP A 63 -19.51 20.30 18.58
CA ASP A 63 -19.00 19.27 19.50
C ASP A 63 -19.83 17.99 19.47
N GLU A 64 -21.13 18.08 19.25
CA GLU A 64 -21.99 16.89 19.15
C GLU A 64 -21.60 16.02 17.96
N THR A 65 -21.33 16.61 16.81
CA THR A 65 -20.90 15.88 15.62
C THR A 65 -19.52 15.27 15.80
N ILE A 66 -18.59 16.00 16.40
CA ILE A 66 -17.25 15.46 16.73
C ILE A 66 -17.36 14.30 17.72
N ASN A 67 -18.14 14.44 18.79
CA ASN A 67 -18.32 13.38 19.78
C ASN A 67 -18.96 12.12 19.16
N ARG A 68 -19.89 12.26 18.22
CA ARG A 68 -20.45 11.12 17.48
C ARG A 68 -19.39 10.41 16.64
N TRP A 69 -18.53 11.16 15.96
CA TRP A 69 -17.43 10.58 15.21
C TRP A 69 -16.42 9.86 16.11
N GLU A 70 -16.02 10.48 17.23
CA GLU A 70 -15.12 9.88 18.21
C GLU A 70 -15.69 8.60 18.83
N ALA A 71 -16.99 8.56 19.13
CA ALA A 71 -17.66 7.35 19.62
C ALA A 71 -17.70 6.23 18.58
N PHE A 72 -17.90 6.58 17.31
CA PHE A 72 -17.82 5.61 16.23
C PHE A 72 -16.40 5.08 16.04
N TYR A 73 -15.39 5.95 16.09
CA TYR A 73 -13.99 5.57 16.09
C TYR A 73 -13.70 4.53 17.19
N ASP A 74 -14.11 4.80 18.42
CA ASP A 74 -13.93 3.89 19.56
C ASP A 74 -14.61 2.52 19.32
N SER A 75 -15.75 2.50 18.65
CA SER A 75 -16.49 1.28 18.36
C SER A 75 -15.79 0.36 17.35
N VAL A 76 -15.03 0.93 16.40
CA VAL A 76 -14.34 0.15 15.35
C VAL A 76 -12.85 -0.05 15.63
N SER A 77 -12.24 0.79 16.46
CA SER A 77 -10.80 0.76 16.81
C SER A 77 -10.56 0.18 18.21
N GLN A 78 -11.17 -0.97 18.52
CA GLN A 78 -11.06 -1.58 19.85
C GLN A 78 -9.61 -1.94 20.21
N VAL A 79 -9.24 -1.65 21.46
CA VAL A 79 -7.96 -2.10 22.05
C VAL A 79 -7.95 -3.63 22.09
N ARG A 80 -6.81 -4.23 21.77
CA ARG A 80 -6.60 -5.67 21.80
C ARG A 80 -5.52 -6.05 22.79
N ASP A 81 -5.73 -7.17 23.48
CA ASP A 81 -4.72 -7.84 24.29
C ASP A 81 -3.89 -8.79 23.40
N ALA A 82 -2.61 -8.96 23.70
CA ALA A 82 -1.73 -9.91 23.00
C ALA A 82 -2.33 -11.32 22.92
N LYS A 83 -3.00 -11.78 23.98
CA LYS A 83 -3.66 -13.09 24.04
C LYS A 83 -4.74 -13.27 22.97
N SER A 84 -5.38 -12.19 22.52
CA SER A 84 -6.47 -12.23 21.55
C SER A 84 -5.99 -12.10 20.10
N LEU A 85 -4.73 -11.73 19.88
CA LEU A 85 -4.17 -11.58 18.54
C LEU A 85 -4.08 -12.92 17.81
N LYS A 86 -4.50 -12.93 16.56
CA LYS A 86 -4.42 -14.10 15.66
C LYS A 86 -3.24 -13.95 14.72
N VAL A 87 -2.44 -15.01 14.60
CA VAL A 87 -1.23 -15.05 13.80
C VAL A 87 -1.32 -16.12 12.73
N ALA A 88 -0.87 -15.78 11.52
CA ALA A 88 -0.57 -16.73 10.44
C ALA A 88 0.89 -16.60 10.04
N TYR A 89 1.61 -17.71 9.89
CA TYR A 89 3.01 -17.68 9.46
C TYR A 89 3.40 -18.87 8.58
N LEU A 90 4.43 -18.68 7.73
CA LEU A 90 5.04 -19.75 6.95
C LEU A 90 6.07 -20.45 7.82
N CYS A 91 5.85 -21.72 8.14
CA CYS A 91 6.58 -22.37 9.23
C CYS A 91 7.84 -23.14 8.81
N GLY A 92 7.93 -23.55 7.54
CA GLY A 92 9.00 -24.45 7.11
C GLY A 92 9.05 -25.76 7.93
N PRO A 93 10.25 -26.40 8.06
CA PRO A 93 10.37 -27.70 8.72
C PRO A 93 10.34 -27.66 10.25
N ASN A 94 10.51 -26.49 10.89
CA ASN A 94 10.64 -26.32 12.35
C ASN A 94 9.66 -25.26 12.84
N PRO A 95 8.35 -25.57 12.91
CA PRO A 95 7.29 -24.59 13.24
C PRO A 95 7.43 -24.02 14.64
N GLU A 96 8.04 -24.73 15.57
CA GLU A 96 8.25 -24.35 16.95
C GLU A 96 9.15 -23.12 17.11
N ASN A 97 10.01 -22.81 16.14
CA ASN A 97 10.95 -21.69 16.24
C ASN A 97 10.25 -20.34 16.27
N ASP A 98 9.27 -20.13 15.40
CA ASP A 98 8.48 -18.90 15.37
C ASP A 98 7.39 -18.92 16.45
N LEU A 99 6.78 -20.09 16.67
CA LEU A 99 5.75 -20.26 17.69
C LEU A 99 6.25 -19.90 19.09
N ARG A 100 7.46 -20.29 19.44
CA ARG A 100 8.10 -19.98 20.73
C ARG A 100 8.20 -18.47 20.95
N GLU A 101 8.65 -17.73 19.97
CA GLU A 101 8.79 -16.27 20.06
C GLU A 101 7.41 -15.59 20.18
N PHE A 102 6.40 -16.02 19.41
CA PHE A 102 5.04 -15.50 19.54
C PHE A 102 4.43 -15.79 20.91
N CYS A 103 4.60 -17.01 21.43
CA CYS A 103 4.10 -17.37 22.75
C CYS A 103 4.84 -16.63 23.87
N ALA A 104 6.16 -16.46 23.77
CA ALA A 104 6.95 -15.69 24.71
C ALA A 104 6.50 -14.21 24.78
N ALA A 105 6.04 -13.66 23.66
CA ALA A 105 5.48 -12.32 23.57
C ALA A 105 3.98 -12.23 23.97
N GLY A 106 3.38 -13.30 24.46
CA GLY A 106 2.06 -13.33 25.09
C GLY A 106 0.90 -13.78 24.21
N ILE A 107 1.14 -14.21 22.98
CA ILE A 107 0.08 -14.76 22.12
C ILE A 107 -0.23 -16.21 22.53
N LEU A 108 -1.52 -16.54 22.59
CA LEU A 108 -1.94 -17.90 22.93
C LEU A 108 -1.70 -18.85 21.74
N PRO A 109 -1.17 -20.08 21.98
CA PRO A 109 -0.89 -21.04 20.92
C PRO A 109 -2.11 -21.38 20.05
N GLU A 110 -3.31 -21.39 20.61
CA GLU A 110 -4.55 -21.62 19.88
C GLU A 110 -4.90 -20.50 18.87
N ASN A 111 -4.27 -19.35 18.98
CA ASN A 111 -4.43 -18.21 18.06
C ASN A 111 -3.35 -18.15 17.00
N ILE A 112 -2.54 -19.20 16.85
CA ILE A 112 -1.43 -19.25 15.90
C ILE A 112 -1.65 -20.37 14.88
N TRP A 113 -1.54 -20.03 13.59
CA TRP A 113 -1.66 -20.95 12.44
C TRP A 113 -0.35 -20.97 11.67
N ALA A 114 0.26 -22.15 11.56
CA ALA A 114 1.43 -22.42 10.74
C ALA A 114 1.01 -22.95 9.37
N PHE A 115 1.65 -22.49 8.30
CA PHE A 115 1.32 -22.89 6.93
C PHE A 115 2.53 -23.52 6.24
N GLU A 116 2.32 -24.69 5.58
CA GLU A 116 3.31 -25.34 4.76
C GLU A 116 2.66 -26.06 3.58
N SER A 117 3.06 -25.72 2.36
CA SER A 117 2.47 -26.27 1.13
C SER A 117 3.20 -27.52 0.62
N ASP A 118 4.52 -27.64 0.83
CA ASP A 118 5.29 -28.80 0.41
C ASP A 118 5.06 -29.99 1.34
N MET A 119 4.66 -31.13 0.78
CA MET A 119 4.34 -32.34 1.55
C MET A 119 5.51 -32.85 2.38
N LYS A 120 6.74 -32.80 1.83
CA LYS A 120 7.92 -33.35 2.52
C LYS A 120 8.31 -32.46 3.69
N VAL A 121 8.22 -31.13 3.49
CA VAL A 121 8.48 -30.13 4.53
C VAL A 121 7.39 -30.19 5.59
N TYR A 122 6.12 -30.28 5.19
CA TYR A 122 4.98 -30.45 6.09
C TYR A 122 5.13 -31.67 7.01
N THR A 123 5.52 -32.83 6.43
CA THR A 123 5.73 -34.05 7.23
C THR A 123 6.84 -33.85 8.27
N LYS A 124 7.93 -33.17 7.91
CA LYS A 124 9.00 -32.83 8.85
C LYS A 124 8.50 -31.86 9.93
N ALA A 125 7.73 -30.85 9.55
CA ALA A 125 7.15 -29.88 10.47
C ALA A 125 6.25 -30.55 11.52
N VAL A 126 5.41 -31.50 11.09
CA VAL A 126 4.56 -32.27 12.02
C VAL A 126 5.40 -33.09 13.01
N ILE A 127 6.45 -33.80 12.51
CA ILE A 127 7.34 -34.59 13.36
C ILE A 127 8.07 -33.68 14.36
N SER A 128 8.60 -32.54 13.90
CA SER A 128 9.29 -31.57 14.73
C SER A 128 8.37 -31.02 15.83
N ALA A 129 7.16 -30.60 15.46
CA ALA A 129 6.16 -30.12 16.43
C ALA A 129 5.82 -31.17 17.49
N LEU A 130 5.56 -32.42 17.07
CA LEU A 130 5.23 -33.51 18.00
C LEU A 130 6.38 -33.82 18.98
N SER A 131 7.61 -33.52 18.60
CA SER A 131 8.80 -33.71 19.43
C SER A 131 9.17 -32.48 20.27
N SER A 132 8.47 -31.37 20.06
CA SER A 132 8.71 -30.09 20.74
C SER A 132 7.81 -29.88 21.97
N GLU A 133 7.98 -28.75 22.63
CA GLU A 133 7.10 -28.27 23.70
C GLU A 133 5.69 -27.85 23.21
N PHE A 134 5.46 -27.79 21.87
CA PHE A 134 4.21 -27.39 21.24
C PHE A 134 3.61 -28.47 20.33
N PRO A 135 3.28 -29.67 20.86
CA PRO A 135 2.80 -30.78 20.03
C PRO A 135 1.41 -30.56 19.41
N PHE A 136 0.70 -29.52 19.87
CA PHE A 136 -0.66 -29.16 19.46
C PHE A 136 -0.72 -27.95 18.51
N VAL A 137 0.40 -27.51 17.97
CA VAL A 137 0.42 -26.41 16.99
C VAL A 137 -0.44 -26.74 15.77
N LYS A 138 -1.22 -25.76 15.30
CA LYS A 138 -2.05 -25.90 14.11
C LYS A 138 -1.18 -25.76 12.86
N ILE A 139 -0.83 -26.86 12.23
CA ILE A 139 -0.09 -26.86 10.96
C ILE A 139 -1.07 -27.15 9.83
N VAL A 140 -1.31 -26.16 8.96
CA VAL A 140 -2.18 -26.26 7.80
C VAL A 140 -1.35 -26.68 6.59
N LYS A 141 -1.71 -27.85 6.00
CA LYS A 141 -1.09 -28.31 4.77
C LYS A 141 -1.70 -27.58 3.56
N SER A 142 -1.31 -26.33 3.37
CA SER A 142 -1.76 -25.50 2.24
C SER A 142 -0.82 -24.32 2.08
N GLY A 143 -0.79 -23.73 0.89
CA GLY A 143 -0.33 -22.35 0.75
C GLY A 143 -1.26 -21.41 1.50
N ILE A 144 -0.72 -20.40 2.14
CA ILE A 144 -1.53 -19.38 2.83
C ILE A 144 -2.49 -18.68 1.86
N ASP A 145 -2.06 -18.44 0.64
CA ASP A 145 -2.85 -17.85 -0.44
C ASP A 145 -4.11 -18.69 -0.75
N THR A 146 -3.96 -20.00 -0.86
CA THR A 146 -5.05 -20.93 -1.12
C THR A 146 -6.01 -21.05 0.07
N PHE A 147 -5.47 -21.03 1.29
CA PHE A 147 -6.27 -21.07 2.51
C PHE A 147 -7.16 -19.83 2.65
N ILE A 148 -6.59 -18.65 2.40
CA ILE A 148 -7.30 -17.36 2.50
C ILE A 148 -8.44 -17.27 1.47
N GLU A 149 -8.29 -17.85 0.29
CA GLU A 149 -9.37 -17.91 -0.69
C GLU A 149 -10.58 -18.73 -0.22
N ALA A 150 -10.34 -19.75 0.58
CA ALA A 150 -11.38 -20.67 1.06
C ALA A 150 -11.90 -20.34 2.47
N SER A 151 -11.20 -19.50 3.23
CA SER A 151 -11.50 -19.25 4.64
C SER A 151 -11.74 -17.76 4.92
N PRO A 152 -12.81 -17.39 5.63
CA PRO A 152 -13.08 -16.00 6.02
C PRO A 152 -12.29 -15.56 7.26
N VAL A 153 -11.34 -16.35 7.74
CA VAL A 153 -10.53 -15.99 8.91
C VAL A 153 -9.62 -14.82 8.58
N ARG A 154 -9.62 -13.82 9.46
CA ARG A 154 -8.70 -12.68 9.42
C ARG A 154 -7.68 -12.82 10.55
N PHE A 155 -6.46 -12.36 10.28
CA PHE A 155 -5.33 -12.41 11.21
C PHE A 155 -4.90 -10.99 11.58
N ASP A 156 -4.36 -10.82 12.78
CA ASP A 156 -3.79 -9.54 13.23
C ASP A 156 -2.35 -9.39 12.76
N ILE A 157 -1.63 -10.52 12.67
CA ILE A 157 -0.27 -10.60 12.18
C ILE A 157 -0.19 -11.70 11.12
N ILE A 158 0.33 -11.37 9.94
CA ILE A 158 0.65 -12.34 8.90
C ILE A 158 2.14 -12.24 8.62
N TYR A 159 2.89 -13.32 8.92
CA TYR A 159 4.34 -13.40 8.73
C TYR A 159 4.70 -14.33 7.58
N LEU A 160 5.21 -13.75 6.51
CA LEU A 160 5.56 -14.41 5.26
C LEU A 160 7.09 -14.51 5.13
N ASP A 161 7.69 -15.55 5.69
CA ASP A 161 9.13 -15.86 5.57
C ASP A 161 9.39 -16.65 4.27
N PHE A 162 9.58 -15.93 3.17
CA PHE A 162 9.69 -16.55 1.84
C PHE A 162 11.05 -17.16 1.53
N CYS A 163 12.10 -16.79 2.21
CA CYS A 163 13.48 -17.24 1.94
C CYS A 163 13.98 -17.04 0.49
N GLY A 164 13.21 -16.41 -0.37
CA GLY A 164 13.51 -16.12 -1.79
C GLY A 164 13.26 -14.63 -2.11
N PRO A 165 13.62 -14.19 -3.33
CA PRO A 165 13.43 -12.81 -3.75
C PRO A 165 11.95 -12.47 -3.92
N LEU A 166 11.58 -11.20 -3.68
CA LEU A 166 10.21 -10.75 -3.84
C LEU A 166 9.73 -10.90 -5.29
N PRO A 167 10.43 -10.38 -6.32
CA PRO A 167 10.15 -10.70 -7.71
C PRO A 167 10.94 -11.95 -8.10
N SER A 168 10.28 -13.11 -8.20
CA SER A 168 10.94 -14.37 -8.54
C SER A 168 10.83 -14.73 -10.02
N ARG A 169 11.93 -15.23 -10.61
CA ARG A 169 11.95 -15.87 -11.93
C ARG A 169 11.31 -17.26 -11.93
N ASN A 170 11.22 -17.86 -10.77
CA ASN A 170 10.73 -19.23 -10.64
C ASN A 170 9.20 -19.24 -10.59
N ALA A 171 8.56 -19.86 -11.57
CA ALA A 171 7.10 -19.98 -11.63
C ALA A 171 6.49 -20.72 -10.42
N LYS A 172 7.29 -21.48 -9.66
CA LYS A 172 6.84 -22.16 -8.45
C LYS A 172 6.90 -21.28 -7.20
N GLN A 173 7.71 -20.22 -7.21
CA GLN A 173 7.78 -19.24 -6.13
C GLN A 173 6.73 -18.15 -6.36
N LYS A 174 5.63 -18.22 -5.64
CA LYS A 174 4.49 -17.32 -5.78
C LYS A 174 4.45 -16.26 -4.69
N THR A 175 5.59 -15.63 -4.41
CA THR A 175 5.75 -14.65 -3.31
C THR A 175 4.78 -13.48 -3.45
N LEU A 176 4.83 -12.78 -4.57
CA LEU A 176 3.93 -11.65 -4.83
C LEU A 176 2.45 -12.06 -4.92
N LEU A 177 2.16 -13.22 -5.51
CA LEU A 177 0.79 -13.73 -5.59
C LEU A 177 0.22 -14.02 -4.19
N ALA A 178 1.02 -14.56 -3.28
CA ALA A 178 0.58 -14.78 -1.89
C ALA A 178 0.24 -13.45 -1.21
N ILE A 179 1.10 -12.44 -1.35
CA ILE A 179 0.84 -11.08 -0.84
C ILE A 179 -0.41 -10.49 -1.49
N SER A 180 -0.54 -10.60 -2.82
CA SER A 180 -1.72 -10.14 -3.56
C SER A 180 -3.02 -10.72 -3.00
N ARG A 181 -3.04 -12.02 -2.74
CA ARG A 181 -4.24 -12.69 -2.22
C ARG A 181 -4.54 -12.30 -0.78
N VAL A 182 -3.52 -12.20 0.08
CA VAL A 182 -3.66 -11.72 1.46
C VAL A 182 -4.33 -10.35 1.48
N LEU A 183 -3.86 -9.42 0.67
CA LEU A 183 -4.38 -8.06 0.62
C LEU A 183 -5.73 -7.97 -0.10
N ALA A 184 -5.89 -8.63 -1.23
CA ALA A 184 -7.14 -8.59 -2.02
C ALA A 184 -8.32 -9.24 -1.28
N ARG A 185 -8.08 -10.19 -0.40
CA ARG A 185 -9.12 -10.90 0.37
C ARG A 185 -9.35 -10.35 1.77
N HIS A 186 -8.76 -9.20 2.12
CA HIS A 186 -8.85 -8.63 3.47
C HIS A 186 -8.50 -9.62 4.58
N ALA A 187 -7.48 -10.45 4.36
CA ALA A 187 -7.08 -11.45 5.33
C ALA A 187 -6.43 -10.87 6.59
N LEU A 188 -6.03 -9.61 6.54
CA LEU A 188 -5.45 -8.88 7.67
C LEU A 188 -6.53 -8.08 8.39
N ASN A 189 -6.54 -8.13 9.72
CA ASN A 189 -7.35 -7.22 10.54
C ASN A 189 -6.82 -5.78 10.46
N SER A 190 -7.65 -4.81 10.83
CA SER A 190 -7.29 -3.39 10.78
C SER A 190 -7.34 -2.75 12.19
N PRO A 191 -6.27 -2.04 12.59
CA PRO A 191 -4.92 -2.14 12.04
C PRO A 191 -4.31 -3.52 12.23
N GLY A 192 -3.43 -3.91 11.31
CA GLY A 192 -2.74 -5.21 11.34
C GLY A 192 -1.32 -5.14 10.81
N ALA A 193 -0.52 -6.15 11.11
CA ALA A 193 0.88 -6.24 10.70
C ALA A 193 1.07 -7.28 9.60
N LEU A 194 1.49 -6.84 8.41
CA LEU A 194 1.98 -7.71 7.36
C LEU A 194 3.51 -7.72 7.41
N ILE A 195 4.09 -8.87 7.66
CA ILE A 195 5.52 -9.05 7.78
C ILE A 195 6.00 -9.89 6.63
N THR A 196 6.97 -9.40 5.90
CA THR A 196 7.63 -10.12 4.79
C THR A 196 9.10 -10.25 5.07
N ASN A 197 9.67 -11.41 4.75
CA ASN A 197 11.10 -11.65 4.81
C ASN A 197 11.54 -12.23 3.47
N VAL A 198 12.39 -11.51 2.75
CA VAL A 198 12.82 -11.84 1.39
C VAL A 198 14.33 -11.72 1.25
N SER A 199 14.89 -12.47 0.32
CA SER A 199 16.32 -12.43 0.02
C SER A 199 16.63 -11.63 -1.23
N LEU A 200 17.85 -11.13 -1.34
CA LEU A 200 18.42 -10.67 -2.59
C LEU A 200 19.40 -11.74 -3.12
N PRO A 201 19.27 -12.18 -4.38
CA PRO A 201 20.23 -13.11 -4.96
C PRO A 201 21.65 -12.56 -4.91
N THR A 202 22.61 -13.42 -4.55
CA THR A 202 24.03 -13.07 -4.56
C THR A 202 24.61 -13.21 -5.97
N GLU A 203 25.68 -12.48 -6.24
CA GLU A 203 26.41 -12.57 -7.52
C GLU A 203 26.89 -14.01 -7.80
N SER A 204 27.40 -14.67 -6.77
CA SER A 204 27.87 -16.07 -6.85
C SER A 204 26.75 -17.10 -7.02
N GLY A 205 25.53 -16.80 -6.55
CA GLY A 205 24.40 -17.73 -6.55
C GLY A 205 23.52 -17.63 -7.80
N ASP A 206 23.17 -16.41 -8.22
CA ASP A 206 22.32 -16.15 -9.39
C ASP A 206 22.58 -14.74 -9.95
N ALA A 207 23.74 -14.55 -10.59
CA ALA A 207 24.13 -13.28 -11.20
C ALA A 207 23.07 -12.75 -12.20
N ARG A 208 22.52 -13.66 -13.02
CA ARG A 208 21.48 -13.24 -14.01
C ARG A 208 20.18 -12.81 -13.33
N GLY A 209 19.76 -13.51 -12.29
CA GLY A 209 18.58 -13.11 -11.50
C GLY A 209 18.80 -11.77 -10.82
N ARG A 210 20.00 -11.54 -10.27
CA ARG A 210 20.37 -10.26 -9.67
C ARG A 210 20.31 -9.12 -10.68
N ALA A 211 20.86 -9.28 -11.89
CA ALA A 211 20.80 -8.30 -12.95
C ALA A 211 19.37 -7.96 -13.42
N LEU A 212 18.48 -8.98 -13.52
CA LEU A 212 17.07 -8.74 -13.87
C LEU A 212 16.33 -7.99 -12.76
N ILE A 213 16.63 -8.28 -11.50
CA ILE A 213 16.09 -7.55 -10.35
C ILE A 213 16.57 -6.11 -10.38
N ALA A 214 17.86 -5.86 -10.63
CA ALA A 214 18.40 -4.49 -10.74
C ALA A 214 17.65 -3.65 -11.79
N LYS A 215 17.39 -4.23 -12.96
CA LYS A 215 16.60 -3.57 -14.02
C LYS A 215 15.18 -3.23 -13.57
N LEU A 216 14.51 -4.16 -12.87
CA LEU A 216 13.17 -3.91 -12.35
C LEU A 216 13.16 -2.83 -11.26
N VAL A 217 14.13 -2.89 -10.35
CA VAL A 217 14.31 -1.88 -9.29
C VAL A 217 14.56 -0.51 -9.90
N ALA A 218 15.46 -0.41 -10.89
CA ALA A 218 15.75 0.83 -11.58
C ALA A 218 14.49 1.42 -12.24
N CYS A 219 13.71 0.59 -12.97
CA CYS A 219 12.44 1.02 -13.56
C CYS A 219 11.45 1.55 -12.52
N TYR A 220 11.30 0.84 -11.42
CA TYR A 220 10.30 1.15 -10.42
C TYR A 220 10.65 2.41 -9.61
N LEU A 221 11.92 2.61 -9.29
CA LEU A 221 12.38 3.72 -8.45
C LEU A 221 12.69 4.99 -9.23
N TYR A 222 12.88 4.92 -10.54
CA TYR A 222 13.28 6.06 -11.37
C TYR A 222 12.44 7.32 -11.16
N PRO A 223 11.09 7.24 -11.18
CA PRO A 223 10.23 8.40 -10.97
C PRO A 223 9.91 8.70 -9.50
N LYS A 224 10.48 7.97 -8.53
CA LYS A 224 10.13 8.15 -7.11
C LYS A 224 10.96 9.22 -6.44
N ASP A 225 10.34 9.90 -5.47
CA ASP A 225 11.02 10.78 -4.54
C ASP A 225 11.58 10.05 -3.31
N PHE A 226 12.49 10.70 -2.61
CA PHE A 226 12.96 10.26 -1.31
C PHE A 226 11.83 10.36 -0.28
N ILE A 227 11.62 9.29 0.50
CA ILE A 227 10.66 9.25 1.62
C ILE A 227 11.26 8.64 2.88
N GLU A 228 12.52 8.28 2.84
CA GLU A 228 13.22 7.56 3.90
C GLU A 228 14.30 8.47 4.50
N GLY A 229 14.44 8.40 5.82
CA GLY A 229 15.46 9.14 6.54
C GLY A 229 15.02 9.59 7.92
N GLU A 230 15.84 10.40 8.54
CA GLU A 230 15.51 11.16 9.74
C GLU A 230 14.93 12.51 9.33
N GLU A 231 14.05 13.09 10.15
CA GLU A 231 13.30 14.33 9.84
C GLU A 231 14.20 15.45 9.30
N ASP A 232 15.38 15.63 9.92
CA ASP A 232 16.31 16.72 9.58
C ASP A 232 17.30 16.36 8.46
N THR A 233 17.33 15.12 7.98
CA THR A 233 18.34 14.60 7.07
C THR A 233 17.79 13.92 5.82
N THR A 234 16.46 13.80 5.70
CA THR A 234 15.84 13.17 4.53
C THR A 234 16.11 14.03 3.28
N PRO A 235 16.76 13.48 2.25
CA PRO A 235 16.95 14.21 1.00
C PRO A 235 15.60 14.53 0.36
N GLU A 236 15.49 15.69 -0.27
CA GLU A 236 14.32 16.09 -1.04
C GLU A 236 14.51 15.80 -2.52
N GLY A 237 13.40 15.53 -3.22
CA GLY A 237 13.36 15.36 -4.66
C GLY A 237 13.54 13.93 -5.16
N PRO A 238 13.71 13.76 -6.48
CA PRO A 238 13.75 12.45 -7.11
C PRO A 238 14.93 11.59 -6.66
N ILE A 239 14.69 10.30 -6.43
CA ILE A 239 15.75 9.32 -6.08
C ILE A 239 16.82 9.27 -7.18
N ALA A 240 16.40 9.33 -8.46
CA ALA A 240 17.32 9.33 -9.59
C ALA A 240 18.06 10.66 -9.80
N GLN A 241 17.73 11.73 -9.07
CA GLN A 241 18.45 13.02 -9.02
C GLN A 241 18.82 13.63 -10.38
N GLY A 242 17.97 13.43 -11.40
CA GLY A 242 18.20 13.97 -12.76
C GLY A 242 19.17 13.16 -13.62
N TYR A 243 19.57 11.96 -13.21
CA TYR A 243 20.29 11.03 -14.07
C TYR A 243 19.42 10.57 -15.23
N ASP A 244 20.01 10.37 -16.39
CA ASP A 244 19.34 9.59 -17.42
C ASP A 244 19.17 8.13 -16.96
N PHE A 245 18.27 7.41 -17.64
CA PHE A 245 17.95 6.06 -17.17
C PHE A 245 19.13 5.09 -17.23
N SER A 246 20.05 5.26 -18.17
CA SER A 246 21.21 4.37 -18.31
C SER A 246 22.22 4.60 -17.18
N GLU A 247 22.44 5.86 -16.83
CA GLU A 247 23.27 6.24 -15.69
C GLU A 247 22.64 5.74 -14.38
N TRP A 248 21.34 5.96 -14.23
CA TRP A 248 20.58 5.47 -13.09
C TRP A 248 20.66 3.94 -12.95
N LEU A 249 20.48 3.19 -14.03
CA LEU A 249 20.61 1.73 -14.00
C LEU A 249 21.99 1.29 -13.51
N ASN A 250 23.07 1.92 -13.97
CA ASN A 250 24.42 1.61 -13.50
C ASN A 250 24.58 1.86 -11.99
N ILE A 251 24.00 2.94 -11.47
CA ILE A 251 23.99 3.24 -10.04
C ILE A 251 23.26 2.13 -9.28
N VAL A 252 22.05 1.77 -9.72
CA VAL A 252 21.26 0.71 -9.07
C VAL A 252 21.96 -0.63 -9.13
N GLU A 253 22.64 -0.98 -10.23
CA GLU A 253 23.41 -2.22 -10.34
C GLU A 253 24.58 -2.26 -9.36
N SER A 254 25.27 -1.13 -9.15
CA SER A 254 26.40 -1.04 -8.21
C SER A 254 25.98 -1.05 -6.74
N GLU A 255 24.82 -0.51 -6.42
CA GLU A 255 24.30 -0.35 -5.04
C GLU A 255 22.97 -1.10 -4.83
N LEU A 256 22.80 -2.22 -5.53
CA LEU A 256 21.53 -2.93 -5.57
C LEU A 256 21.01 -3.32 -4.18
N ASP A 257 21.87 -3.61 -3.25
CA ASP A 257 21.49 -3.99 -1.88
C ASP A 257 20.70 -2.90 -1.15
N GLU A 258 21.02 -1.63 -1.40
CA GLU A 258 20.32 -0.49 -0.83
C GLU A 258 18.99 -0.25 -1.54
N TYR A 259 19.03 -0.12 -2.87
CA TYR A 259 17.85 0.16 -3.67
C TYR A 259 16.81 -0.98 -3.67
N TYR A 260 17.26 -2.23 -3.54
CA TYR A 260 16.35 -3.35 -3.39
C TYR A 260 15.53 -3.27 -2.09
N GLY A 261 16.14 -2.82 -1.00
CA GLY A 261 15.43 -2.57 0.25
C GLY A 261 14.31 -1.54 0.12
N GLN A 262 14.56 -0.45 -0.60
CA GLN A 262 13.53 0.55 -0.91
C GLN A 262 12.44 0.00 -1.83
N PHE A 263 12.85 -0.72 -2.87
CA PHE A 263 11.93 -1.32 -3.83
C PHE A 263 10.90 -2.25 -3.16
N ILE A 264 11.34 -3.19 -2.33
CA ILE A 264 10.43 -4.17 -1.71
C ILE A 264 9.41 -3.50 -0.78
N THR A 265 9.86 -2.52 0.02
CA THR A 265 8.98 -1.78 0.94
C THR A 265 7.93 -0.99 0.15
N ARG A 266 8.37 -0.19 -0.82
CA ARG A 266 7.47 0.67 -1.60
C ARG A 266 6.52 -0.12 -2.48
N LEU A 267 6.98 -1.22 -3.11
CA LEU A 267 6.13 -2.11 -3.88
C LEU A 267 5.01 -2.71 -3.02
N LEU A 268 5.34 -3.12 -1.78
CA LEU A 268 4.35 -3.62 -0.84
C LEU A 268 3.31 -2.56 -0.48
N MET A 269 3.76 -1.35 -0.25
CA MET A 269 2.90 -0.19 0.03
C MET A 269 1.98 0.13 -1.15
N ASP A 270 2.52 0.23 -2.36
CA ASP A 270 1.74 0.44 -3.59
C ASP A 270 0.74 -0.69 -3.80
N HIS A 271 1.17 -1.93 -3.50
CA HIS A 271 0.29 -3.09 -3.62
C HIS A 271 -0.92 -3.01 -2.69
N ALA A 272 -0.69 -2.64 -1.43
CA ALA A 272 -1.74 -2.53 -0.43
C ALA A 272 -2.77 -1.44 -0.75
N SER A 273 -2.31 -0.31 -1.24
CA SER A 273 -3.12 0.90 -1.39
C SER A 273 -3.69 1.10 -2.80
N PHE A 274 -3.05 0.53 -3.84
CA PHE A 274 -3.47 0.68 -5.24
C PHE A 274 -3.81 -0.65 -5.90
N ILE A 275 -2.84 -1.55 -6.03
CA ILE A 275 -3.01 -2.75 -6.86
C ILE A 275 -4.12 -3.64 -6.31
N SER A 276 -4.13 -3.90 -4.99
CA SER A 276 -5.17 -4.74 -4.37
C SER A 276 -6.56 -4.15 -4.45
N PRO A 277 -6.78 -2.85 -4.18
CA PRO A 277 -8.06 -2.21 -4.43
C PRO A 277 -8.54 -2.34 -5.86
N TYR A 278 -7.69 -2.10 -6.86
CA TYR A 278 -8.06 -2.22 -8.27
C TYR A 278 -8.42 -3.66 -8.68
N ASN A 279 -7.81 -4.65 -8.05
CA ASN A 279 -8.19 -6.06 -8.25
C ASN A 279 -9.61 -6.39 -7.79
N ARG A 280 -10.20 -5.57 -6.91
CA ARG A 280 -11.58 -5.75 -6.41
C ARG A 280 -12.62 -5.12 -7.32
N PHE A 281 -12.20 -4.29 -8.29
CA PHE A 281 -13.08 -3.67 -9.28
C PHE A 281 -13.01 -4.41 -10.62
N PRO A 282 -13.79 -5.47 -10.85
CA PRO A 282 -13.92 -6.00 -12.19
C PRO A 282 -14.73 -5.01 -13.04
N LYS A 283 -14.18 -4.60 -14.19
CA LYS A 283 -14.81 -3.68 -15.16
C LYS A 283 -16.26 -4.04 -15.55
N GLN A 284 -16.66 -5.29 -15.38
CA GLN A 284 -17.97 -5.79 -15.73
C GLN A 284 -18.94 -5.85 -14.53
N SER A 285 -18.52 -5.38 -13.35
CA SER A 285 -19.42 -5.38 -12.21
C SER A 285 -20.46 -4.27 -12.32
N SER A 286 -21.67 -4.57 -11.85
CA SER A 286 -22.74 -3.57 -11.72
C SER A 286 -22.33 -2.43 -10.78
N VAL A 287 -21.48 -2.70 -9.80
CA VAL A 287 -20.95 -1.70 -8.87
C VAL A 287 -20.08 -0.69 -9.60
N PHE A 288 -19.17 -1.15 -10.46
CA PHE A 288 -18.32 -0.25 -11.23
C PHE A 288 -19.15 0.66 -12.16
N SER A 289 -20.11 0.08 -12.89
CA SER A 289 -20.96 0.82 -13.83
C SER A 289 -21.91 1.82 -13.17
N ASN A 290 -22.19 1.66 -11.87
CA ASN A 290 -22.99 2.62 -11.11
C ASN A 290 -22.21 3.89 -10.75
N PHE A 291 -20.90 3.81 -10.68
CA PHE A 291 -20.05 4.94 -10.29
C PHE A 291 -19.27 5.54 -11.44
N PHE A 292 -18.82 4.72 -12.40
CA PHE A 292 -17.93 5.15 -13.46
C PHE A 292 -18.52 4.89 -14.84
N LYS A 293 -18.27 5.82 -15.76
CA LYS A 293 -18.62 5.66 -17.17
C LYS A 293 -17.80 4.51 -17.78
N LYS A 294 -18.46 3.63 -18.52
CA LYS A 294 -17.77 2.61 -19.29
C LYS A 294 -17.07 3.27 -20.48
N MET A 295 -15.75 3.29 -20.46
CA MET A 295 -14.95 3.80 -21.56
C MET A 295 -14.84 2.79 -22.70
N THR A 296 -14.79 3.27 -23.92
CA THR A 296 -14.44 2.44 -25.08
C THR A 296 -12.95 2.09 -25.04
N GLY A 297 -12.55 1.04 -25.79
CA GLY A 297 -11.14 0.65 -25.85
C GLY A 297 -10.22 1.76 -26.40
N ASP A 298 -10.74 2.63 -27.28
CA ASP A 298 -9.97 3.73 -27.86
C ASP A 298 -9.87 4.93 -26.89
N GLU A 299 -10.93 5.26 -26.15
CA GLU A 299 -10.88 6.25 -25.06
C GLU A 299 -9.87 5.82 -23.98
N SER A 300 -9.88 4.55 -23.59
CA SER A 300 -8.95 3.98 -22.62
C SER A 300 -7.49 4.07 -23.10
N LYS A 301 -7.23 3.74 -24.38
CA LYS A 301 -5.89 3.87 -24.97
C LYS A 301 -5.42 5.32 -25.05
N ALA A 302 -6.30 6.22 -25.47
CA ALA A 302 -5.98 7.64 -25.55
C ALA A 302 -5.62 8.22 -24.18
N LEU A 303 -6.36 7.81 -23.14
CA LEU A 303 -6.13 8.23 -21.76
C LEU A 303 -4.78 7.73 -21.23
N VAL A 304 -4.47 6.44 -21.46
CA VAL A 304 -3.19 5.85 -21.10
C VAL A 304 -2.05 6.52 -21.85
N ALA A 305 -2.19 6.77 -23.16
CA ALA A 305 -1.19 7.47 -23.94
C ALA A 305 -0.95 8.89 -23.41
N ALA A 306 -2.01 9.66 -23.16
CA ALA A 306 -1.91 11.02 -22.64
C ALA A 306 -1.19 11.08 -21.29
N ALA A 307 -1.44 10.12 -20.43
CA ALA A 307 -0.83 10.05 -19.10
C ALA A 307 0.68 9.74 -19.11
N PHE A 308 1.17 9.12 -20.17
CA PHE A 308 2.60 8.79 -20.33
C PHE A 308 3.34 9.73 -21.29
N HIS A 309 2.66 10.74 -21.86
CA HIS A 309 3.33 11.84 -22.52
C HIS A 309 3.92 12.78 -21.47
N PHE A 310 5.20 12.62 -21.19
CA PHE A 310 5.96 13.66 -20.51
C PHE A 310 6.02 14.86 -21.46
N SER A 311 5.28 15.92 -21.17
CA SER A 311 5.50 17.15 -21.90
C SER A 311 6.77 17.81 -21.37
N GLU A 312 7.73 18.02 -22.23
CA GLU A 312 8.86 18.91 -21.99
C GLU A 312 8.46 20.40 -21.96
N SER A 313 7.16 20.71 -21.98
CA SER A 313 6.69 22.08 -21.99
C SER A 313 6.70 22.67 -20.58
N GLU A 314 7.65 23.53 -20.30
CA GLU A 314 7.74 24.41 -19.12
C GLU A 314 6.61 25.45 -19.00
N GLU A 315 5.54 25.35 -19.77
CA GLU A 315 4.43 26.30 -19.71
C GLU A 315 3.20 25.70 -19.02
N PHE A 316 3.13 25.90 -17.71
CA PHE A 316 1.88 25.89 -16.97
C PHE A 316 0.99 27.06 -17.45
N GLY A 317 0.16 26.85 -18.43
CA GLY A 317 -0.65 27.94 -18.95
C GLY A 317 -1.70 27.58 -19.99
N GLY A 318 -2.32 26.43 -19.94
CA GLY A 318 -3.39 26.08 -20.84
C GLY A 318 -3.99 24.73 -20.55
N GLY A 319 -5.02 24.68 -19.76
CA GLY A 319 -6.22 23.81 -19.82
C GLY A 319 -6.09 22.28 -19.85
N ASP A 320 -4.94 21.71 -20.14
CA ASP A 320 -4.75 20.28 -20.21
C ASP A 320 -4.02 19.80 -18.94
N VAL A 321 -4.68 19.01 -18.14
CA VAL A 321 -4.06 18.30 -17.01
C VAL A 321 -3.09 17.28 -17.60
N ILE A 322 -1.83 17.61 -17.56
CA ILE A 322 -0.78 16.64 -17.81
C ILE A 322 -0.66 15.81 -16.55
N VAL A 323 -1.19 14.59 -16.59
CA VAL A 323 -0.93 13.61 -15.56
C VAL A 323 0.53 13.24 -15.68
N ASP A 324 1.36 13.75 -14.79
CA ASP A 324 2.74 13.32 -14.71
C ASP A 324 2.78 11.87 -14.19
N ALA A 325 3.08 10.95 -15.08
CA ALA A 325 3.23 9.53 -14.71
C ALA A 325 4.35 9.32 -13.69
N GLY A 326 5.27 10.28 -13.55
CA GLY A 326 6.31 10.31 -12.53
C GLY A 326 5.74 10.34 -11.12
N GLU A 327 4.61 10.98 -10.90
CA GLU A 327 3.91 11.00 -9.61
C GLU A 327 3.31 9.63 -9.23
N TYR A 328 3.17 8.72 -10.22
CA TYR A 328 2.61 7.38 -10.04
C TYR A 328 3.59 6.30 -10.46
N PRO A 329 4.61 6.02 -9.67
CA PRO A 329 5.67 5.10 -10.03
C PRO A 329 5.20 3.72 -10.45
N ILE A 330 4.11 3.23 -9.86
CA ILE A 330 3.53 1.94 -10.24
C ILE A 330 2.94 1.97 -11.66
N LEU A 331 2.32 3.07 -12.06
CA LEU A 331 1.80 3.25 -13.42
C LEU A 331 2.93 3.37 -14.43
N TRP A 332 3.96 4.14 -14.10
CA TRP A 332 5.14 4.26 -14.91
C TRP A 332 5.82 2.90 -15.12
N THR A 333 5.93 2.11 -14.05
CA THR A 333 6.45 0.73 -14.14
C THR A 333 5.58 -0.14 -15.04
N PHE A 334 4.25 -0.06 -14.91
CA PHE A 334 3.35 -0.81 -15.79
C PHE A 334 3.48 -0.38 -17.26
N ALA A 335 3.63 0.91 -17.52
CA ALA A 335 3.89 1.43 -18.87
C ALA A 335 5.21 0.90 -19.42
N ALA A 336 6.28 1.01 -18.65
CA ALA A 336 7.60 0.53 -19.02
C ALA A 336 7.64 -0.99 -19.32
N LEU A 337 6.84 -1.77 -18.62
CA LEU A 337 6.74 -3.23 -18.77
C LEU A 337 5.67 -3.67 -19.78
N ASN A 338 4.80 -2.78 -20.23
CA ASN A 338 3.70 -3.11 -21.12
C ASN A 338 4.09 -2.98 -22.59
N LYS A 339 4.25 -4.11 -23.27
CA LYS A 339 4.61 -4.16 -24.70
C LYS A 339 3.59 -3.55 -25.66
N LYS A 340 2.35 -3.29 -25.21
CA LYS A 340 1.29 -2.71 -26.03
C LYS A 340 1.31 -1.18 -26.04
N ILE A 341 2.04 -0.57 -25.11
CA ILE A 341 2.25 0.89 -25.11
C ILE A 341 3.32 1.19 -26.15
N ASN A 342 2.99 2.06 -27.09
CA ASN A 342 3.92 2.43 -28.14
C ASN A 342 5.09 3.21 -27.53
N ALA A 343 6.30 2.70 -27.69
CA ALA A 343 7.51 3.33 -27.17
C ALA A 343 7.75 4.76 -27.64
N GLN A 344 7.15 5.15 -28.77
CA GLN A 344 7.23 6.52 -29.29
C GLN A 344 6.32 7.49 -28.55
N ASP A 345 5.31 6.97 -27.85
CA ASP A 345 4.33 7.75 -27.12
C ASP A 345 4.66 7.89 -25.63
N CYS A 346 5.78 7.33 -25.16
CA CYS A 346 6.13 7.28 -23.74
C CYS A 346 7.64 7.46 -23.54
N ASN A 347 8.04 8.31 -22.59
CA ASN A 347 9.45 8.47 -22.18
C ASN A 347 9.87 7.36 -21.19
N TYR A 348 9.72 6.09 -21.57
CA TYR A 348 10.19 4.99 -20.75
C TYR A 348 11.41 4.29 -21.38
N PRO A 349 12.16 3.51 -20.62
CA PRO A 349 13.41 2.91 -21.11
C PRO A 349 13.19 1.95 -22.27
N GLN A 350 13.69 2.29 -23.44
CA GLN A 350 13.56 1.50 -24.66
C GLN A 350 14.18 0.09 -24.56
N TRP A 351 15.22 -0.09 -23.73
CA TRP A 351 15.89 -1.36 -23.53
C TRP A 351 14.99 -2.44 -22.93
N VAL A 352 13.93 -2.07 -22.21
CA VAL A 352 12.92 -3.01 -21.67
C VAL A 352 12.31 -3.87 -22.77
N ASN A 353 12.15 -3.31 -23.96
CA ASN A 353 11.59 -4.01 -25.11
C ASN A 353 12.62 -4.86 -25.87
N LEU A 354 13.92 -4.68 -25.61
CA LEU A 354 15.01 -5.29 -26.35
C LEU A 354 15.61 -6.51 -25.65
N ASP A 355 15.38 -6.69 -24.35
CA ASP A 355 15.88 -7.85 -23.57
C ASP A 355 14.77 -8.91 -23.42
N PRO A 356 14.81 -10.02 -24.20
CA PRO A 356 13.77 -11.06 -24.15
C PRO A 356 13.66 -11.76 -22.80
N GLU A 357 14.76 -11.88 -22.05
CA GLU A 357 14.72 -12.49 -20.71
C GLU A 357 14.12 -11.55 -19.70
N PHE A 358 14.43 -10.26 -19.79
CA PHE A 358 13.78 -9.27 -18.94
C PHE A 358 12.29 -9.17 -19.26
N ALA A 359 11.89 -9.19 -20.52
CA ALA A 359 10.48 -9.19 -20.91
C ALA A 359 9.72 -10.39 -20.32
N LYS A 360 10.32 -11.59 -20.34
CA LYS A 360 9.74 -12.79 -19.72
C LYS A 360 9.65 -12.66 -18.20
N PHE A 361 10.66 -12.11 -17.57
CA PHE A 361 10.69 -11.85 -16.13
C PHE A 361 9.62 -10.82 -15.73
N ALA A 362 9.50 -9.73 -16.50
CA ALA A 362 8.49 -8.70 -16.30
C ALA A 362 7.06 -9.25 -16.45
N ASP A 363 6.83 -10.09 -17.46
CA ASP A 363 5.53 -10.77 -17.64
C ASP A 363 5.17 -11.64 -16.42
N GLN A 364 6.15 -12.33 -15.85
CA GLN A 364 5.94 -13.13 -14.66
C GLN A 364 5.71 -12.27 -13.42
N PHE A 365 6.45 -11.18 -13.26
CA PHE A 365 6.26 -10.21 -12.20
C PHE A 365 4.84 -9.64 -12.23
N LEU A 366 4.39 -9.14 -13.38
CA LEU A 366 3.04 -8.58 -13.55
C LEU A 366 1.94 -9.61 -13.29
N SER A 367 2.12 -10.86 -13.71
CA SER A 367 1.13 -11.92 -13.46
C SER A 367 1.01 -12.29 -11.99
N GLN A 368 2.06 -12.11 -11.19
CA GLN A 368 2.02 -12.37 -9.75
C GLN A 368 1.39 -11.23 -8.93
N LEU A 369 1.31 -10.02 -9.46
CA LEU A 369 0.64 -8.90 -8.79
C LEU A 369 -0.88 -9.07 -8.76
N ARG A 370 -1.44 -9.96 -9.57
CA ARG A 370 -2.87 -10.18 -9.67
C ARG A 370 -3.30 -11.52 -9.09
N ALA A 371 -4.26 -11.48 -8.16
CA ALA A 371 -4.76 -12.66 -7.48
C ALA A 371 -5.47 -13.65 -8.42
N ASP A 372 -6.09 -13.18 -9.50
CA ASP A 372 -6.81 -13.98 -10.49
C ASP A 372 -5.96 -14.35 -11.73
N GLY A 373 -4.71 -13.89 -11.78
CA GLY A 373 -3.76 -14.24 -12.84
C GLY A 373 -3.89 -13.46 -14.15
N ASP A 374 -4.86 -12.56 -14.30
CA ASP A 374 -5.04 -11.75 -15.49
C ASP A 374 -4.26 -10.42 -15.40
N LYS A 375 -3.00 -10.42 -15.91
CA LYS A 375 -2.14 -9.24 -15.89
C LYS A 375 -2.64 -8.11 -16.79
N GLU A 376 -3.26 -8.42 -17.92
CA GLU A 376 -3.75 -7.41 -18.86
C GLU A 376 -4.92 -6.64 -18.24
N ALA A 377 -5.83 -7.33 -17.58
CA ALA A 377 -6.90 -6.69 -16.85
C ALA A 377 -6.37 -5.87 -15.66
N LEU A 378 -5.30 -6.32 -14.98
CA LEU A 378 -4.66 -5.52 -13.92
C LEU A 378 -4.18 -4.17 -14.47
N ILE A 379 -3.35 -4.20 -15.52
CA ILE A 379 -2.79 -2.98 -16.11
C ILE A 379 -3.90 -2.04 -16.55
N ASN A 380 -4.85 -2.55 -17.34
CA ASN A 380 -5.94 -1.74 -17.86
C ASN A 380 -6.82 -1.15 -16.77
N ASN A 381 -7.23 -1.95 -15.78
CA ASN A 381 -8.07 -1.45 -14.69
C ASN A 381 -7.33 -0.43 -13.82
N THR A 382 -6.06 -0.69 -13.50
CA THR A 382 -5.24 0.24 -12.72
C THR A 382 -5.08 1.57 -13.45
N CYS A 383 -4.70 1.53 -14.73
CA CYS A 383 -4.55 2.73 -15.55
C CYS A 383 -5.88 3.48 -15.67
N GLU A 384 -6.97 2.83 -16.09
CA GLU A 384 -8.26 3.48 -16.27
C GLU A 384 -8.80 4.13 -15.00
N LEU A 385 -8.74 3.43 -13.87
CA LEU A 385 -9.22 3.97 -12.60
C LEU A 385 -8.36 5.12 -12.12
N THR A 386 -7.03 4.95 -12.17
CA THR A 386 -6.13 6.01 -11.72
C THR A 386 -6.29 7.26 -12.59
N PHE A 387 -6.33 7.09 -13.91
CA PHE A 387 -6.52 8.24 -14.80
C PHE A 387 -7.91 8.84 -14.71
N SER A 388 -8.95 8.04 -14.46
CA SER A 388 -10.27 8.57 -14.16
C SER A 388 -10.26 9.46 -12.92
N MET A 389 -9.45 9.10 -11.94
CA MET A 389 -9.31 9.88 -10.70
C MET A 389 -8.47 11.13 -10.90
N LEU A 390 -7.49 11.10 -11.82
CA LEU A 390 -6.52 12.18 -12.02
C LEU A 390 -6.90 13.16 -13.14
N ALA A 391 -7.59 12.71 -14.16
CA ALA A 391 -7.85 13.50 -15.37
C ALA A 391 -8.88 14.61 -15.21
N GLU A 392 -9.19 15.05 -13.98
CA GLU A 392 -10.41 15.74 -13.71
C GLU A 392 -10.31 17.22 -13.40
N GLN A 393 -9.90 18.00 -14.37
CA GLN A 393 -10.26 19.43 -14.41
C GLN A 393 -11.68 19.67 -15.00
N ASN A 394 -12.31 18.65 -15.60
CA ASN A 394 -13.54 18.80 -16.39
C ASN A 394 -14.80 18.22 -15.70
N GLY A 395 -14.86 18.21 -14.39
CA GLY A 395 -16.11 18.07 -13.65
C GLY A 395 -16.89 16.76 -13.88
N GLY A 396 -16.27 15.59 -13.82
CA GLY A 396 -17.02 14.34 -13.79
C GLY A 396 -17.10 13.57 -15.11
N ALA A 397 -16.19 13.80 -16.08
CA ALA A 397 -16.20 13.11 -17.37
C ALA A 397 -16.15 11.58 -17.27
N PHE A 398 -15.58 11.06 -16.18
CA PHE A 398 -15.46 9.61 -15.90
C PHE A 398 -16.51 9.07 -14.93
N LEU A 399 -17.30 9.93 -14.33
CA LEU A 399 -18.38 9.52 -13.45
C LEU A 399 -19.59 9.04 -14.26
N ALA A 400 -20.37 8.15 -13.67
CA ALA A 400 -21.67 7.78 -14.22
C ALA A 400 -22.54 9.06 -14.36
N PRO A 401 -23.43 9.16 -15.37
CA PRO A 401 -24.15 10.39 -15.68
C PRO A 401 -24.87 11.02 -14.49
N ASN A 402 -25.48 10.20 -13.63
CA ASN A 402 -26.16 10.65 -12.41
C ASN A 402 -25.19 11.29 -11.39
N LEU A 403 -23.97 10.78 -11.27
CA LEU A 403 -22.96 11.35 -10.38
C LEU A 403 -22.29 12.57 -11.01
N ALA A 404 -22.03 12.53 -12.32
CA ALA A 404 -21.52 13.69 -13.07
C ALA A 404 -22.48 14.89 -12.99
N GLU A 405 -23.79 14.65 -13.09
CA GLU A 405 -24.81 15.68 -12.91
C GLU A 405 -24.79 16.26 -11.50
N MET A 406 -24.61 15.42 -10.48
CA MET A 406 -24.48 15.88 -9.08
C MET A 406 -23.26 16.77 -8.87
N VAL A 407 -22.11 16.43 -9.46
CA VAL A 407 -20.87 17.20 -9.35
C VAL A 407 -21.01 18.60 -9.96
N ASN A 408 -21.82 18.73 -11.02
CA ASN A 408 -22.07 20.01 -11.71
C ASN A 408 -23.14 20.90 -11.05
N ILE A 409 -23.72 20.47 -9.92
CA ILE A 409 -24.71 21.30 -9.20
C ILE A 409 -23.99 22.44 -8.48
N HIS A 410 -24.35 23.68 -8.75
CA HIS A 410 -23.76 24.90 -8.20
C HIS A 410 -23.63 24.95 -6.68
N ARG A 411 -24.42 24.17 -5.95
CA ARG A 411 -24.34 24.08 -4.48
C ARG A 411 -23.01 23.54 -3.96
N PHE A 412 -22.24 22.85 -4.78
CA PHE A 412 -20.94 22.32 -4.38
C PHE A 412 -19.83 23.36 -4.47
N GLN A 413 -19.97 24.36 -5.30
CA GLN A 413 -19.03 25.47 -5.42
C GLN A 413 -18.95 26.30 -4.13
N ASP A 414 -20.02 26.35 -3.38
CA ASP A 414 -20.06 27.03 -2.08
C ASP A 414 -19.24 26.32 -0.98
N TYR A 415 -18.78 25.09 -1.25
CA TYR A 415 -17.99 24.27 -0.32
C TYR A 415 -16.53 24.13 -0.74
N ASP A 416 -16.09 24.75 -1.82
CA ASP A 416 -14.68 24.76 -2.28
C ASP A 416 -13.74 25.44 -1.27
N LEU A 417 -14.28 26.07 -0.27
CA LEU A 417 -13.59 26.86 0.73
C LEU A 417 -12.57 26.09 1.59
N PHE A 418 -12.61 24.77 1.55
CA PHE A 418 -11.71 23.90 2.31
C PHE A 418 -10.95 22.92 1.44
N CYS A 419 -10.93 23.12 0.14
CA CYS A 419 -10.38 22.18 -0.81
C CYS A 419 -9.47 22.88 -1.80
N ASP A 420 -8.22 22.51 -1.80
CA ASP A 420 -7.29 22.79 -2.88
C ASP A 420 -7.62 21.94 -4.12
N LEU A 421 -8.44 20.91 -3.97
CA LEU A 421 -8.88 20.02 -5.04
C LEU A 421 -10.33 20.22 -5.43
N VAL A 422 -10.58 20.02 -6.71
CA VAL A 422 -11.91 20.02 -7.30
C VAL A 422 -12.78 18.96 -6.62
N LEU A 423 -14.03 19.31 -6.31
CA LEU A 423 -14.98 18.46 -5.60
C LEU A 423 -15.20 17.09 -6.26
N SER A 424 -15.14 17.02 -7.59
CA SER A 424 -15.22 15.78 -8.35
C SER A 424 -14.17 14.76 -7.94
N HIS A 425 -12.92 15.17 -7.75
CA HIS A 425 -11.85 14.31 -7.29
C HIS A 425 -12.13 13.72 -5.92
N GLN A 426 -12.66 14.51 -5.01
CA GLN A 426 -12.99 14.04 -3.66
C GLN A 426 -14.10 13.01 -3.69
N ILE A 427 -15.13 13.22 -4.52
CA ILE A 427 -16.22 12.26 -4.68
C ILE A 427 -15.72 10.96 -5.28
N VAL A 428 -14.92 11.03 -6.34
CA VAL A 428 -14.34 9.84 -6.98
C VAL A 428 -13.47 9.08 -5.99
N GLU A 429 -12.61 9.77 -5.27
CA GLU A 429 -11.76 9.14 -4.26
C GLU A 429 -12.58 8.49 -3.14
N LEU A 430 -13.60 9.20 -2.63
CA LEU A 430 -14.51 8.71 -1.62
C LEU A 430 -15.21 7.41 -2.07
N LEU A 431 -15.82 7.44 -3.24
CA LEU A 431 -16.55 6.30 -3.80
C LEU A 431 -15.62 5.11 -4.04
N PHE A 432 -14.44 5.36 -4.63
CA PHE A 432 -13.46 4.32 -4.86
C PHE A 432 -13.05 3.64 -3.55
N ARG A 433 -12.77 4.41 -2.51
CA ARG A 433 -12.31 3.87 -1.23
C ARG A 433 -13.38 3.14 -0.46
N GLN A 434 -14.61 3.64 -0.47
CA GLN A 434 -15.73 2.95 0.17
C GLN A 434 -15.98 1.57 -0.45
N VAL A 435 -15.83 1.43 -1.76
CA VAL A 435 -16.11 0.17 -2.45
C VAL A 435 -14.91 -0.76 -2.49
N ALA A 436 -13.71 -0.21 -2.68
CA ALA A 436 -12.48 -1.00 -2.79
C ALA A 436 -11.81 -1.28 -1.44
N ILE A 437 -12.04 -0.45 -0.45
CA ILE A 437 -11.48 -0.53 0.92
C ILE A 437 -9.97 -0.82 0.87
N PRO A 438 -9.14 0.17 0.49
CA PRO A 438 -7.70 -0.01 0.43
C PRO A 438 -7.13 -0.21 1.84
N TYR A 439 -5.99 -0.87 1.93
CA TYR A 439 -5.15 -0.76 3.10
C TYR A 439 -4.26 0.49 2.96
N HIS A 440 -4.30 1.34 3.96
CA HIS A 440 -3.37 2.46 4.10
C HIS A 440 -2.18 2.02 4.93
N VAL A 441 -1.00 2.48 4.54
CA VAL A 441 0.23 2.16 5.27
C VAL A 441 0.48 3.21 6.34
N ASN A 442 0.64 2.79 7.58
CA ASN A 442 1.14 3.66 8.64
C ASN A 442 2.68 3.63 8.64
N VAL A 443 3.29 4.62 7.99
CA VAL A 443 4.75 4.69 7.84
C VAL A 443 5.46 4.94 9.17
N GLU A 444 4.84 5.66 10.10
CA GLU A 444 5.44 5.97 11.41
C GLU A 444 5.67 4.72 12.26
N THR A 445 4.76 3.74 12.19
CA THR A 445 4.83 2.49 12.95
C THR A 445 5.39 1.32 12.15
N THR A 446 5.62 1.49 10.84
CA THR A 446 6.31 0.51 10.00
C THR A 446 7.77 0.41 10.40
N ARG A 447 8.30 -0.81 10.47
CA ARG A 447 9.69 -1.12 10.87
C ARG A 447 10.32 -2.05 9.87
N ARG A 448 11.63 -1.91 9.66
CA ARG A 448 12.37 -2.65 8.65
C ARG A 448 13.74 -3.06 9.15
N TRP A 449 14.15 -4.28 8.82
CA TRP A 449 15.45 -4.82 9.21
C TRP A 449 16.19 -5.40 8.00
N ARG A 450 17.49 -5.38 8.08
CA ARG A 450 18.41 -6.08 7.17
C ARG A 450 19.36 -6.93 7.99
N TYR A 451 19.60 -8.15 7.56
CA TYR A 451 20.57 -9.05 8.17
C TYR A 451 21.18 -9.98 7.11
N GLN A 452 22.25 -10.67 7.49
CA GLN A 452 22.88 -11.69 6.64
C GLN A 452 22.46 -13.09 7.10
N ALA A 453 21.98 -13.91 6.17
CA ALA A 453 21.81 -15.35 6.36
C ALA A 453 22.91 -16.06 5.60
N LYS A 454 24.01 -16.41 6.27
CA LYS A 454 25.26 -16.81 5.65
C LYS A 454 25.80 -15.67 4.76
N GLU A 455 25.82 -15.90 3.43
CA GLU A 455 26.25 -14.88 2.45
C GLU A 455 25.09 -14.14 1.79
N THR A 456 23.85 -14.50 2.12
CA THR A 456 22.66 -13.95 1.45
C THR A 456 22.08 -12.79 2.22
N PRO A 457 21.98 -11.59 1.63
CA PRO A 457 21.28 -10.46 2.23
C PRO A 457 19.79 -10.76 2.37
N MET A 458 19.26 -10.54 3.56
CA MET A 458 17.84 -10.72 3.91
C MET A 458 17.23 -9.40 4.31
N PHE A 459 16.01 -9.17 3.88
CA PHE A 459 15.24 -7.95 4.13
C PHE A 459 13.91 -8.33 4.77
N MET A 460 13.70 -7.86 5.98
CA MET A 460 12.49 -8.12 6.76
C MET A 460 11.75 -6.80 6.99
N ASP A 461 10.52 -6.72 6.50
CA ASP A 461 9.66 -5.56 6.63
C ASP A 461 8.40 -5.91 7.42
N MET A 462 8.11 -5.14 8.45
CA MET A 462 6.86 -5.14 9.18
C MET A 462 6.07 -3.90 8.78
N THR A 463 5.11 -4.07 7.89
CA THR A 463 4.25 -2.99 7.40
C THR A 463 2.95 -2.99 8.20
N ILE A 464 2.65 -1.86 8.84
CA ILE A 464 1.38 -1.67 9.55
C ILE A 464 0.34 -1.12 8.57
N LEU A 465 -0.76 -1.84 8.47
CA LEU A 465 -1.82 -1.61 7.48
C LEU A 465 -3.14 -1.32 8.18
N ASP A 466 -3.83 -0.27 7.71
CA ASP A 466 -5.10 0.19 8.26
C ASP A 466 -6.14 0.38 7.13
N GLU A 467 -7.31 -0.20 7.26
CA GLU A 467 -8.45 -0.02 6.35
C GLU A 467 -9.17 1.32 6.59
N CYS A 468 -8.84 2.04 7.64
CA CYS A 468 -9.45 3.31 8.04
C CYS A 468 -11.00 3.23 8.12
N ARG A 469 -11.54 2.14 8.67
CA ARG A 469 -12.99 1.93 8.76
C ARG A 469 -13.70 3.01 9.56
N TYR A 470 -13.05 3.57 10.55
CA TYR A 470 -13.54 4.70 11.35
C TYR A 470 -13.74 5.98 10.51
N ILE A 471 -13.19 6.04 9.29
CA ILE A 471 -13.44 7.10 8.31
C ILE A 471 -14.45 6.59 7.27
N TYR A 472 -14.13 5.53 6.55
CA TYR A 472 -14.91 5.10 5.38
C TYR A 472 -16.29 4.57 5.72
N ASP A 473 -16.47 3.87 6.85
CA ASP A 473 -17.80 3.43 7.31
C ASP A 473 -18.62 4.59 7.90
N TRP A 474 -17.96 5.68 8.30
CA TRP A 474 -18.64 6.90 8.75
C TRP A 474 -19.18 7.73 7.59
N MET A 475 -18.54 7.67 6.44
CA MET A 475 -18.91 8.47 5.27
C MET A 475 -20.23 8.01 4.66
N PRO A 476 -20.99 8.94 4.06
CA PRO A 476 -22.22 8.58 3.38
C PRO A 476 -21.96 7.67 2.19
N THR A 477 -22.84 6.71 1.95
CA THR A 477 -22.84 5.95 0.70
C THR A 477 -23.19 6.84 -0.48
N ALA A 478 -22.94 6.39 -1.72
CA ALA A 478 -23.26 7.16 -2.93
C ALA A 478 -24.71 7.67 -2.95
N ASP A 479 -25.66 6.84 -2.51
CA ASP A 479 -27.08 7.20 -2.44
C ASP A 479 -27.37 8.27 -1.36
N MET A 480 -26.54 8.35 -0.34
CA MET A 480 -26.65 9.34 0.74
C MET A 480 -25.87 10.61 0.44
N ILE A 481 -25.01 10.62 -0.56
CA ILE A 481 -24.20 11.79 -0.89
C ILE A 481 -25.11 12.96 -1.24
N SER A 482 -26.11 12.77 -2.09
CA SER A 482 -27.06 13.83 -2.45
C SER A 482 -27.86 14.37 -1.26
N ALA A 483 -28.25 13.50 -0.33
CA ALA A 483 -28.93 13.90 0.90
C ALA A 483 -27.96 14.47 1.96
N GLY A 484 -26.71 13.98 1.98
CA GLY A 484 -25.66 14.38 2.93
C GLY A 484 -25.06 15.75 2.63
N PHE A 485 -25.10 16.21 1.39
CA PHE A 485 -24.54 17.50 0.99
C PHE A 485 -25.27 18.71 1.57
N SER A 486 -26.47 18.53 2.10
CA SER A 486 -27.17 19.59 2.85
C SER A 486 -26.69 19.74 4.31
N ASN A 487 -25.84 18.84 4.80
CA ASN A 487 -25.35 18.86 6.18
C ASN A 487 -23.85 19.19 6.23
N ILE A 488 -23.58 20.48 6.37
CA ILE A 488 -22.20 21.02 6.36
C ILE A 488 -21.34 20.48 7.51
N GLU A 489 -21.90 20.27 8.70
CA GLU A 489 -21.16 19.74 9.85
C GLU A 489 -20.61 18.34 9.58
N ARG A 490 -21.44 17.51 8.97
CA ARG A 490 -21.06 16.15 8.62
C ARG A 490 -19.98 16.13 7.55
N GLN A 491 -20.10 17.01 6.55
CA GLN A 491 -19.11 17.15 5.50
C GLN A 491 -17.75 17.58 6.06
N LEU A 492 -17.75 18.57 6.95
CA LEU A 492 -16.52 19.00 7.60
C LEU A 492 -15.87 17.89 8.40
N ALA A 493 -16.65 17.08 9.16
CA ALA A 493 -16.12 16.01 9.97
C ALA A 493 -15.35 14.97 9.13
N TYR A 494 -15.95 14.45 8.05
CA TYR A 494 -15.25 13.46 7.25
C TYR A 494 -14.20 14.06 6.32
N ARG A 495 -14.30 15.32 5.93
CA ARG A 495 -13.20 16.02 5.25
C ARG A 495 -11.96 16.12 6.13
N PHE A 496 -12.14 16.51 7.38
CA PHE A 496 -11.02 16.57 8.32
C PHE A 496 -10.40 15.20 8.54
N ALA A 497 -11.23 14.16 8.64
CA ALA A 497 -10.74 12.79 8.73
C ALA A 497 -10.00 12.33 7.47
N LEU A 498 -10.48 12.68 6.26
CA LEU A 498 -9.79 12.41 5.00
C LEU A 498 -8.47 13.14 4.90
N ASP A 499 -8.39 14.38 5.36
CA ASP A 499 -7.13 15.13 5.43
C ASP A 499 -6.10 14.39 6.28
N GLY A 500 -6.50 13.84 7.43
CA GLY A 500 -5.63 13.03 8.28
C GLY A 500 -5.09 11.78 7.57
N VAL A 501 -5.94 11.09 6.82
CA VAL A 501 -5.51 9.94 5.99
C VAL A 501 -4.55 10.39 4.89
N SER A 502 -4.82 11.53 4.26
CA SER A 502 -4.04 12.06 3.15
C SER A 502 -2.59 12.37 3.54
N LYS A 503 -2.37 12.94 4.72
CA LYS A 503 -1.04 13.26 5.22
C LYS A 503 -0.14 12.04 5.39
N HIS A 504 -0.72 10.87 5.64
CA HIS A 504 0.02 9.61 5.69
C HIS A 504 0.28 8.99 4.31
N ARG A 505 -0.23 9.59 3.23
CA ARG A 505 -0.14 9.07 1.87
C ARG A 505 0.86 9.83 1.00
N ARG A 506 1.55 10.80 1.54
CA ARG A 506 2.51 11.65 0.81
C ARG A 506 3.59 10.86 0.04
N TRP A 507 3.93 9.68 0.51
CA TRP A 507 4.92 8.84 -0.16
C TRP A 507 4.47 8.32 -1.55
N TYR A 508 3.19 8.50 -1.90
CA TYR A 508 2.71 8.27 -3.27
C TYR A 508 3.04 9.39 -4.24
N ASN A 509 3.57 10.50 -3.80
CA ASN A 509 3.63 11.76 -4.55
C ASN A 509 2.27 12.26 -5.00
N SER A 510 1.19 11.86 -4.37
CA SER A 510 -0.09 12.27 -4.86
C SER A 510 -0.68 13.38 -4.02
N GLU A 511 -0.25 14.58 -4.25
CA GLU A 511 -1.02 15.77 -3.87
C GLU A 511 -2.45 15.67 -4.41
N TYR A 512 -2.64 15.08 -5.57
CA TYR A 512 -3.93 14.83 -6.20
C TYR A 512 -4.84 13.86 -5.43
N PHE A 513 -4.31 12.82 -4.78
CA PHE A 513 -5.13 11.94 -3.93
C PHE A 513 -5.31 12.47 -2.52
N SER A 514 -4.52 13.41 -2.12
CA SER A 514 -4.58 13.93 -0.76
C SER A 514 -5.67 14.96 -0.56
N GLY A 515 -6.05 15.65 -1.54
CA GLY A 515 -7.27 16.39 -1.75
C GLY A 515 -7.74 17.40 -0.74
N THR A 516 -7.07 17.60 0.37
CA THR A 516 -7.61 18.51 1.37
C THR A 516 -6.57 18.84 2.43
N ALA A 517 -5.65 19.70 2.12
CA ALA A 517 -4.82 20.29 3.17
C ALA A 517 -5.62 21.32 3.95
N VAL A 518 -6.52 20.86 4.82
CA VAL A 518 -7.23 21.75 5.75
C VAL A 518 -6.25 22.45 6.69
N ILE A 519 -5.25 21.69 7.15
CA ILE A 519 -4.11 22.21 7.90
C ILE A 519 -2.83 21.84 7.16
N ASP A 520 -1.93 22.80 7.04
CA ASP A 520 -0.63 22.62 6.42
C ASP A 520 0.08 21.35 6.97
N GLN A 521 0.49 20.49 6.07
CA GLN A 521 1.15 19.22 6.37
C GLN A 521 2.52 19.37 7.06
N PHE A 522 3.11 20.56 7.04
CA PHE A 522 4.36 20.86 7.73
C PHE A 522 4.17 21.45 9.13
N THR A 523 2.92 21.56 9.58
CA THR A 523 2.58 22.12 10.90
C THR A 523 2.38 21.01 11.92
N GLN A 524 3.16 21.00 12.99
CA GLN A 524 2.96 20.09 14.12
C GLN A 524 1.56 20.30 14.76
N PRO A 525 0.84 19.27 15.13
CA PRO A 525 1.14 17.82 15.04
C PRO A 525 0.65 17.19 13.72
N PHE A 526 0.35 17.97 12.70
CA PHE A 526 -0.30 17.54 11.45
C PHE A 526 0.69 17.18 10.33
N GLU A 527 1.98 17.34 10.57
CA GLU A 527 3.00 17.03 9.58
C GLU A 527 2.96 15.58 9.10
N ALA A 528 3.23 15.39 7.83
CA ALA A 528 3.35 14.08 7.21
C ALA A 528 4.51 13.29 7.84
N LYS A 529 4.31 11.99 8.03
CA LYS A 529 5.31 11.10 8.60
C LYS A 529 6.17 10.47 7.51
N ILE A 530 7.46 10.35 7.78
CA ILE A 530 8.42 9.70 6.90
C ILE A 530 8.72 8.29 7.34
N LEU A 531 9.18 7.46 6.40
CA LEU A 531 9.57 6.10 6.66
C LEU A 531 10.97 6.08 7.31
N ARG A 532 11.09 5.45 8.48
CA ARG A 532 12.35 5.35 9.20
C ARG A 532 13.39 4.53 8.43
N PRO A 533 14.67 4.83 8.56
CA PRO A 533 15.75 4.03 7.98
C PRO A 533 15.65 2.56 8.37
N ARG A 534 16.18 1.69 7.52
CA ARG A 534 16.24 0.25 7.78
C ARG A 534 17.29 -0.07 8.84
N THR A 535 16.93 -0.83 9.85
CA THR A 535 17.86 -1.27 10.90
C THR A 535 18.73 -2.43 10.40
N ASN A 536 20.05 -2.25 10.43
CA ASN A 536 21.00 -3.33 10.16
C ASN A 536 21.25 -4.14 11.44
N ILE A 537 21.14 -5.47 11.34
CA ILE A 537 21.47 -6.40 12.42
C ILE A 537 22.83 -6.98 12.12
N GLU A 538 23.80 -6.67 12.97
CA GLU A 538 25.20 -7.11 12.89
C GLU A 538 25.41 -8.48 13.56
#